data_eed85253b00ee28aec6a9c180061efe0
#
_entry.id   eed85253b00ee28aec6a9c180061efe0
#
_cell.length_a   1.000
_cell.length_b   1.000
_cell.length_c   1.000
_cell.angle_alpha   90.00
_cell.angle_beta   90.00
_cell.angle_gamma   90.00
#
_symmetry.space_group_name_H-M   'P 1'
#
loop_
_entity.id
_entity.type
_entity.pdbx_description
1 polymer ?
#
loop_
_entity_poly.entity_id
_entity_poly.type
_entity_poly.pdbx_seq_one_letter_code
_entity_poly.pdbx_strand_id
1 'polypeptide(L)'
;KEKSSTTIINTMNLFCVFLHWCKKMGYTSNEVFLQYGCKVPVYGVPFYLSIEERNILYEADLSSTPLLEVIRDIFVFHCYIGCRVGDLYRLTRENIKDGFVEYMPQRTKKCEAKTVRVPLHEKALRILSKYENSDTDKLFPFKPVYTYNSGIRELLKQCGIDRMVTVLDTHGYKTVQKPLYEVASSHTARKTFVGNLYK
;
A
#
# COMPACT_ATOMS: atom_id res chain seq x y z
N LYS A 1 -15.13 4.04 18.04
CA LYS A 1 -14.67 4.62 16.76
C LYS A 1 -15.70 4.28 15.69
N GLU A 2 -16.32 5.28 15.08
CA GLU A 2 -17.26 5.07 13.98
C GLU A 2 -16.56 4.39 12.79
N LYS A 3 -17.28 3.44 12.17
CA LYS A 3 -16.78 2.74 10.98
C LYS A 3 -17.11 3.54 9.73
N SER A 4 -16.24 3.49 8.73
CA SER A 4 -16.50 4.14 7.45
C SER A 4 -17.71 3.55 6.75
N SER A 5 -18.44 4.35 5.97
CA SER A 5 -19.59 3.91 5.17
C SER A 5 -19.24 2.73 4.25
N THR A 6 -18.06 2.74 3.65
CA THR A 6 -17.54 1.61 2.85
C THR A 6 -17.43 0.32 3.67
N THR A 7 -16.93 0.41 4.92
CA THR A 7 -16.82 -0.75 5.81
C THR A 7 -18.22 -1.29 6.17
N ILE A 8 -19.15 -0.41 6.46
CA ILE A 8 -20.54 -0.79 6.77
C ILE A 8 -21.18 -1.49 5.57
N ILE A 9 -21.08 -0.90 4.38
CA ILE A 9 -21.63 -1.49 3.14
C ILE A 9 -21.02 -2.87 2.88
N ASN A 10 -19.70 -3.02 2.96
CA ASN A 10 -19.03 -4.30 2.74
C ASN A 10 -19.47 -5.36 3.78
N THR A 11 -19.65 -4.96 5.06
CA THR A 11 -20.13 -5.87 6.10
C THR A 11 -21.55 -6.31 5.82
N MET A 12 -22.44 -5.39 5.44
CA MET A 12 -23.83 -5.71 5.09
C MET A 12 -23.93 -6.61 3.85
N ASN A 13 -23.15 -6.33 2.81
CA ASN A 13 -23.08 -7.18 1.62
C ASN A 13 -22.61 -8.60 1.97
N LEU A 14 -21.60 -8.74 2.81
CA LEU A 14 -21.10 -10.04 3.29
C LEU A 14 -22.20 -10.78 4.09
N PHE A 15 -22.93 -10.07 4.94
CA PHE A 15 -24.04 -10.64 5.70
C PHE A 15 -25.16 -11.13 4.76
N CYS A 16 -25.51 -10.36 3.74
CA CYS A 16 -26.49 -10.80 2.72
C CYS A 16 -26.02 -12.06 1.99
N VAL A 17 -24.74 -12.16 1.61
CA VAL A 17 -24.17 -13.38 1.01
C VAL A 17 -24.34 -14.59 1.93
N PHE A 18 -24.10 -14.42 3.22
CA PHE A 18 -24.31 -15.47 4.22
C PHE A 18 -25.80 -15.91 4.30
N LEU A 19 -26.73 -14.95 4.33
CA LEU A 19 -28.18 -15.26 4.36
C LEU A 19 -28.66 -15.97 3.08
N HIS A 20 -28.14 -15.58 1.90
CA HIS A 20 -28.40 -16.29 0.67
C HIS A 20 -27.91 -17.75 0.73
N TRP A 21 -26.73 -17.98 1.31
CA TRP A 21 -26.22 -19.32 1.53
C TRP A 21 -27.11 -20.11 2.52
N CYS A 22 -27.52 -19.50 3.64
CA CYS A 22 -28.45 -20.14 4.59
C CYS A 22 -29.76 -20.59 3.94
N LYS A 23 -30.34 -19.72 3.09
CA LYS A 23 -31.55 -20.07 2.32
C LYS A 23 -31.27 -21.24 1.37
N LYS A 24 -30.18 -21.19 0.60
CA LYS A 24 -29.79 -22.26 -0.34
C LYS A 24 -29.61 -23.61 0.37
N MET A 25 -29.10 -23.60 1.60
CA MET A 25 -28.87 -24.82 2.42
C MET A 25 -30.12 -25.26 3.21
N GLY A 26 -31.22 -24.54 3.11
CA GLY A 26 -32.46 -24.88 3.82
C GLY A 26 -32.47 -24.51 5.32
N TYR A 27 -31.49 -23.73 5.81
CA TYR A 27 -31.43 -23.30 7.22
C TYR A 27 -32.47 -22.20 7.56
N THR A 28 -33.01 -21.53 6.56
CA THR A 28 -34.03 -20.51 6.73
C THR A 28 -34.97 -20.43 5.54
N SER A 29 -36.25 -20.20 5.77
CA SER A 29 -37.25 -19.85 4.75
C SER A 29 -37.52 -18.35 4.68
N ASN A 30 -36.90 -17.57 5.57
CA ASN A 30 -37.10 -16.12 5.63
C ASN A 30 -36.39 -15.46 4.43
N GLU A 31 -37.15 -14.64 3.68
CA GLU A 31 -36.71 -13.96 2.46
C GLU A 31 -36.59 -12.42 2.62
N VAL A 32 -36.85 -11.89 3.82
CA VAL A 32 -36.83 -10.44 4.05
C VAL A 32 -35.51 -9.80 3.63
N PHE A 33 -34.37 -10.52 3.75
CA PHE A 33 -33.07 -10.01 3.34
C PHE A 33 -32.94 -9.81 1.81
N LEU A 34 -33.81 -10.41 1.00
CA LEU A 34 -33.83 -10.19 -0.46
C LEU A 34 -34.28 -8.76 -0.82
N GLN A 35 -35.00 -8.08 0.10
CA GLN A 35 -35.40 -6.70 -0.09
C GLN A 35 -34.21 -5.73 0.09
N TYR A 36 -33.10 -6.19 0.69
CA TYR A 36 -31.88 -5.38 0.81
C TYR A 36 -31.12 -5.39 -0.49
N GLY A 37 -31.15 -4.27 -1.20
CA GLY A 37 -30.32 -4.08 -2.40
C GLY A 37 -28.85 -3.97 -2.02
N CYS A 38 -28.00 -4.86 -2.56
CA CYS A 38 -26.56 -4.78 -2.36
C CYS A 38 -26.03 -3.44 -2.90
N LYS A 39 -25.46 -2.62 -2.01
CA LYS A 39 -24.88 -1.32 -2.39
C LYS A 39 -23.45 -1.50 -2.86
N VAL A 40 -23.06 -0.73 -3.88
CA VAL A 40 -21.68 -0.71 -4.36
C VAL A 40 -20.90 0.34 -3.53
N PRO A 41 -19.76 -0.04 -2.93
CA PRO A 41 -18.90 0.92 -2.24
C PRO A 41 -18.36 1.96 -3.20
N VAL A 42 -18.36 3.22 -2.82
CA VAL A 42 -17.74 4.30 -3.60
C VAL A 42 -16.26 4.38 -3.23
N TYR A 43 -15.41 4.42 -4.23
CA TYR A 43 -13.96 4.59 -4.07
C TYR A 43 -13.51 5.93 -4.64
N GLY A 44 -12.59 6.59 -3.93
CA GLY A 44 -12.00 7.84 -4.40
C GLY A 44 -11.02 7.62 -5.55
N VAL A 45 -10.68 8.72 -6.25
CA VAL A 45 -9.64 8.71 -7.28
C VAL A 45 -8.30 8.33 -6.64
N PRO A 46 -7.57 7.35 -7.19
CA PRO A 46 -6.26 7.00 -6.65
C PRO A 46 -5.24 8.11 -6.90
N PHE A 47 -4.54 8.52 -5.86
CA PHE A 47 -3.39 9.40 -5.94
C PHE A 47 -2.10 8.59 -5.77
N TYR A 48 -1.02 9.04 -6.43
CA TYR A 48 0.30 8.42 -6.40
C TYR A 48 1.38 9.48 -6.67
N LEU A 49 2.63 9.18 -6.39
CA LEU A 49 3.75 10.08 -6.67
C LEU A 49 4.10 10.06 -8.16
N SER A 50 4.41 11.22 -8.72
CA SER A 50 5.01 11.30 -10.03
C SER A 50 6.45 10.74 -10.02
N ILE A 51 7.05 10.58 -11.21
CA ILE A 51 8.46 10.19 -11.34
C ILE A 51 9.36 11.25 -10.71
N GLU A 52 9.04 12.53 -10.95
CA GLU A 52 9.76 13.68 -10.42
C GLU A 52 9.69 13.73 -8.90
N GLU A 53 8.49 13.58 -8.30
CA GLU A 53 8.29 13.55 -6.85
C GLU A 53 9.08 12.38 -6.21
N ARG A 54 9.08 11.19 -6.84
CA ARG A 54 9.88 10.05 -6.37
C ARG A 54 11.38 10.35 -6.46
N ASN A 55 11.84 11.04 -7.50
CA ASN A 55 13.25 11.42 -7.64
C ASN A 55 13.66 12.47 -6.60
N ILE A 56 12.80 13.46 -6.30
CA ILE A 56 13.03 14.41 -5.20
C ILE A 56 13.25 13.65 -3.88
N LEU A 57 12.42 12.66 -3.58
CA LEU A 57 12.61 11.83 -2.38
C LEU A 57 13.94 11.08 -2.39
N TYR A 58 14.30 10.48 -3.53
CA TYR A 58 15.54 9.72 -3.66
C TYR A 58 16.78 10.58 -3.42
N GLU A 59 16.77 11.83 -3.88
CA GLU A 59 17.89 12.77 -3.84
C GLU A 59 17.91 13.62 -2.56
N ALA A 60 16.85 13.56 -1.73
CA ALA A 60 16.76 14.34 -0.50
C ALA A 60 17.91 14.04 0.47
N ASP A 61 18.58 15.08 0.95
CA ASP A 61 19.56 14.96 2.02
C ASP A 61 18.84 14.88 3.38
N LEU A 62 18.95 13.75 4.02
CA LEU A 62 18.35 13.45 5.33
C LEU A 62 19.41 13.01 6.36
N SER A 63 20.67 13.38 6.14
CA SER A 63 21.79 13.04 7.02
C SER A 63 21.59 13.48 8.48
N SER A 64 20.85 14.57 8.69
CA SER A 64 20.46 15.06 10.02
C SER A 64 19.37 14.23 10.71
N THR A 65 18.66 13.36 9.97
CA THR A 65 17.53 12.57 10.47
C THR A 65 17.63 11.11 10.05
N PRO A 66 18.49 10.30 10.69
CA PRO A 66 18.80 8.93 10.25
C PRO A 66 17.58 8.02 10.13
N LEU A 67 16.57 8.21 10.99
CA LEU A 67 15.33 7.44 10.90
C LEU A 67 14.56 7.72 9.60
N LEU A 68 14.49 9.00 9.21
CA LEU A 68 13.80 9.38 7.96
C LEU A 68 14.59 8.96 6.74
N GLU A 69 15.93 8.95 6.80
CA GLU A 69 16.77 8.42 5.74
C GLU A 69 16.45 6.94 5.45
N VAL A 70 16.40 6.12 6.49
CA VAL A 70 16.00 4.70 6.38
C VAL A 70 14.57 4.57 5.82
N ILE A 71 13.63 5.36 6.31
CA ILE A 71 12.25 5.34 5.83
C ILE A 71 12.16 5.77 4.34
N ARG A 72 12.93 6.79 3.94
CA ARG A 72 13.07 7.23 2.56
C ARG A 72 13.55 6.10 1.65
N ASP A 73 14.63 5.43 2.04
CA ASP A 73 15.21 4.35 1.27
C ASP A 73 14.23 3.18 1.11
N ILE A 74 13.57 2.77 2.19
CA ILE A 74 12.51 1.75 2.14
C ILE A 74 11.35 2.19 1.25
N PHE A 75 10.89 3.44 1.36
CA PHE A 75 9.73 3.93 0.63
C PHE A 75 10.00 4.08 -0.87
N VAL A 76 11.16 4.61 -1.24
CA VAL A 76 11.57 4.73 -2.64
C VAL A 76 11.76 3.34 -3.26
N PHE A 77 12.43 2.41 -2.57
CA PHE A 77 12.52 1.02 -3.00
C PHE A 77 11.13 0.39 -3.17
N HIS A 78 10.23 0.59 -2.22
CA HIS A 78 8.85 0.12 -2.28
C HIS A 78 8.10 0.67 -3.50
N CYS A 79 8.35 1.92 -3.89
CA CYS A 79 7.80 2.52 -5.11
C CYS A 79 8.33 1.85 -6.40
N TYR A 80 9.49 1.23 -6.36
CA TYR A 80 10.05 0.52 -7.52
C TYR A 80 9.56 -0.93 -7.65
N ILE A 81 9.12 -1.56 -6.56
CA ILE A 81 8.68 -2.97 -6.60
C ILE A 81 7.17 -3.16 -6.47
N GLY A 82 6.45 -2.17 -5.95
CA GLY A 82 4.99 -2.12 -5.91
C GLY A 82 4.31 -3.25 -5.13
N CYS A 83 5.01 -4.00 -4.28
CA CYS A 83 4.44 -5.07 -3.48
C CYS A 83 3.50 -4.54 -2.37
N ARG A 84 2.82 -5.41 -1.65
CA ARG A 84 2.11 -5.01 -0.42
C ARG A 84 3.11 -4.87 0.74
N VAL A 85 2.85 -3.95 1.67
CA VAL A 85 3.73 -3.74 2.83
C VAL A 85 4.01 -5.00 3.63
N GLY A 86 3.02 -5.89 3.77
CA GLY A 86 3.21 -7.18 4.44
C GLY A 86 4.12 -8.14 3.65
N ASP A 87 4.16 -8.04 2.33
CA ASP A 87 5.09 -8.81 1.50
C ASP A 87 6.47 -8.16 1.54
N LEU A 88 6.58 -6.82 1.45
CA LEU A 88 7.83 -6.07 1.60
C LEU A 88 8.59 -6.46 2.88
N TYR A 89 7.91 -6.52 4.02
CA TYR A 89 8.50 -6.84 5.33
C TYR A 89 8.96 -8.29 5.46
N ARG A 90 8.62 -9.13 4.51
CA ARG A 90 9.09 -10.53 4.44
C ARG A 90 10.25 -10.74 3.48
N LEU A 91 10.53 -9.78 2.63
CA LEU A 91 11.65 -9.89 1.71
C LEU A 91 12.96 -10.03 2.45
N THR A 92 13.74 -10.97 1.99
CA THR A 92 15.10 -11.24 2.42
C THR A 92 16.05 -11.05 1.23
N ARG A 93 17.33 -11.14 1.46
CA ARG A 93 18.33 -11.06 0.39
C ARG A 93 18.19 -12.19 -0.62
N GLU A 94 17.73 -13.35 -0.20
CA GLU A 94 17.47 -14.50 -1.08
C GLU A 94 16.38 -14.23 -2.13
N ASN A 95 15.54 -13.21 -1.89
CA ASN A 95 14.54 -12.77 -2.87
C ASN A 95 15.15 -11.92 -4.01
N ILE A 96 16.41 -11.49 -3.89
CA ILE A 96 17.09 -10.72 -4.93
C ILE A 96 17.92 -11.69 -5.77
N LYS A 97 17.58 -11.84 -7.05
CA LYS A 97 18.22 -12.75 -8.00
C LYS A 97 18.36 -12.08 -9.36
N ASP A 98 19.57 -12.07 -9.88
CA ASP A 98 19.87 -11.60 -11.24
C ASP A 98 19.28 -10.22 -11.59
N GLY A 99 19.26 -9.29 -10.63
CA GLY A 99 18.69 -7.95 -10.82
C GLY A 99 17.15 -7.90 -10.71
N PHE A 100 16.53 -8.96 -10.18
CA PHE A 100 15.08 -9.03 -9.95
C PHE A 100 14.76 -9.25 -8.47
N VAL A 101 13.60 -8.77 -8.04
CA VAL A 101 12.96 -9.23 -6.81
C VAL A 101 11.99 -10.35 -7.16
N GLU A 102 12.13 -11.50 -6.50
CA GLU A 102 11.22 -12.64 -6.66
C GLU A 102 10.55 -12.98 -5.33
N TYR A 103 9.23 -13.01 -5.31
CA TYR A 103 8.48 -13.34 -4.10
C TYR A 103 7.10 -13.91 -4.42
N MET A 104 6.52 -14.64 -3.46
CA MET A 104 5.16 -15.14 -3.54
C MET A 104 4.24 -14.29 -2.64
N PRO A 105 3.26 -13.55 -3.23
CA PRO A 105 2.35 -12.73 -2.44
C PRO A 105 1.47 -13.58 -1.52
N GLN A 106 1.45 -13.24 -0.23
CA GLN A 106 0.73 -14.04 0.77
C GLN A 106 -0.78 -14.11 0.55
N ARG A 107 -1.37 -13.04 0.03
CA ARG A 107 -2.84 -12.97 -0.14
C ARG A 107 -3.34 -13.89 -1.25
N THR A 108 -2.53 -14.16 -2.26
CA THR A 108 -2.88 -15.04 -3.40
C THR A 108 -2.38 -16.46 -3.24
N LYS A 109 -1.54 -16.73 -2.24
CA LYS A 109 -0.96 -18.06 -1.98
C LYS A 109 -2.00 -19.17 -1.80
N LYS A 110 -3.19 -18.83 -1.29
CA LYS A 110 -4.28 -19.80 -1.04
C LYS A 110 -5.10 -20.15 -2.28
N CYS A 111 -5.09 -19.34 -3.32
CA CYS A 111 -5.91 -19.54 -4.52
C CYS A 111 -5.08 -20.04 -5.70
N GLU A 112 -4.00 -19.33 -6.04
CA GLU A 112 -3.02 -19.69 -7.05
C GLU A 112 -1.66 -19.20 -6.60
N ALA A 113 -0.73 -20.11 -6.34
CA ALA A 113 0.64 -19.79 -5.97
C ALA A 113 1.40 -19.29 -7.20
N LYS A 114 1.37 -17.98 -7.46
CA LYS A 114 2.15 -17.36 -8.55
C LYS A 114 3.31 -16.56 -7.95
N THR A 115 4.52 -16.86 -8.40
CA THR A 115 5.70 -16.05 -8.11
C THR A 115 5.62 -14.75 -8.90
N VAL A 116 5.82 -13.64 -8.22
CA VAL A 116 5.95 -12.32 -8.81
C VAL A 116 7.43 -12.04 -8.99
N ARG A 117 7.84 -11.65 -10.19
CA ARG A 117 9.20 -11.25 -10.54
C ARG A 117 9.18 -9.82 -11.04
N VAL A 118 9.91 -8.93 -10.37
CA VAL A 118 9.96 -7.49 -10.68
C VAL A 118 11.41 -7.11 -10.96
N PRO A 119 11.72 -6.54 -12.14
CA PRO A 119 13.06 -6.04 -12.43
C PRO A 119 13.41 -4.87 -11.51
N LEU A 120 14.62 -4.85 -10.99
CA LEU A 120 15.10 -3.78 -10.13
C LEU A 120 15.71 -2.65 -10.97
N HIS A 121 15.17 -1.47 -10.80
CA HIS A 121 15.74 -0.24 -11.34
C HIS A 121 17.10 0.05 -10.68
N GLU A 122 18.01 0.70 -11.39
CA GLU A 122 19.36 1.05 -10.90
C GLU A 122 19.34 1.78 -9.54
N LYS A 123 18.42 2.75 -9.36
CA LYS A 123 18.24 3.46 -8.07
C LYS A 123 17.83 2.50 -6.93
N ALA A 124 17.03 1.50 -7.22
CA ALA A 124 16.64 0.49 -6.22
C ALA A 124 17.83 -0.41 -5.84
N LEU A 125 18.66 -0.79 -6.79
CA LEU A 125 19.91 -1.53 -6.53
C LEU A 125 20.89 -0.71 -5.69
N ARG A 126 21.07 0.58 -6.00
CA ARG A 126 21.91 1.50 -5.19
C ARG A 126 21.39 1.66 -3.76
N ILE A 127 20.08 1.66 -3.56
CA ILE A 127 19.50 1.67 -2.21
C ILE A 127 19.84 0.37 -1.48
N LEU A 128 19.68 -0.79 -2.13
CA LEU A 128 19.97 -2.09 -1.51
C LEU A 128 21.44 -2.21 -1.09
N SER A 129 22.38 -1.72 -1.90
CA SER A 129 23.81 -1.81 -1.59
C SER A 129 24.19 -1.11 -0.29
N LYS A 130 23.46 -0.07 0.13
CA LYS A 130 23.68 0.60 1.43
C LYS A 130 23.46 -0.34 2.63
N TYR A 131 22.63 -1.37 2.46
CA TYR A 131 22.20 -2.28 3.53
C TYR A 131 22.79 -3.68 3.44
N GLU A 132 23.75 -3.93 2.53
CA GLU A 132 24.37 -5.25 2.31
C GLU A 132 25.01 -5.82 3.58
N ASN A 133 25.63 -4.97 4.40
CA ASN A 133 26.36 -5.35 5.61
C ASN A 133 25.51 -5.32 6.88
N SER A 134 24.15 -5.31 6.78
CA SER A 134 23.30 -5.34 7.97
C SER A 134 23.24 -6.77 8.56
N ASP A 135 23.28 -6.87 9.90
CA ASP A 135 23.26 -8.16 10.65
C ASP A 135 21.92 -8.92 10.54
N THR A 136 21.04 -8.53 9.65
CA THR A 136 19.73 -9.18 9.49
C THR A 136 19.57 -9.77 8.11
N ASP A 137 18.87 -10.91 7.99
CA ASP A 137 18.49 -11.51 6.71
C ASP A 137 17.52 -10.63 5.91
N LYS A 138 16.90 -9.65 6.57
CA LYS A 138 15.93 -8.74 5.94
C LYS A 138 16.63 -7.75 5.01
N LEU A 139 15.92 -7.30 3.96
CA LEU A 139 16.45 -6.31 3.03
C LEU A 139 16.78 -4.96 3.70
N PHE A 140 16.01 -4.60 4.74
CA PHE A 140 16.12 -3.31 5.44
C PHE A 140 15.87 -3.47 6.95
N PRO A 141 16.33 -2.54 7.78
CA PRO A 141 15.99 -2.46 9.20
C PRO A 141 14.57 -1.94 9.39
N PHE A 142 13.58 -2.76 9.01
CA PHE A 142 12.17 -2.39 9.03
C PHE A 142 11.70 -1.91 10.40
N LYS A 143 10.87 -0.87 10.40
CA LYS A 143 10.18 -0.34 11.58
C LYS A 143 8.72 -0.80 11.58
N PRO A 144 8.02 -0.78 12.74
CA PRO A 144 6.59 -1.07 12.77
C PRO A 144 5.81 -0.27 11.70
N VAL A 145 4.80 -0.87 11.10
CA VAL A 145 4.04 -0.26 9.98
C VAL A 145 3.48 1.12 10.34
N TYR A 146 3.10 1.31 11.61
CA TYR A 146 2.66 2.64 12.10
C TYR A 146 3.77 3.68 11.97
N THR A 147 4.97 3.38 12.47
CA THR A 147 6.14 4.26 12.38
C THR A 147 6.53 4.52 10.92
N TYR A 148 6.48 3.48 10.08
CA TYR A 148 6.74 3.61 8.65
C TYR A 148 5.75 4.57 7.98
N ASN A 149 4.45 4.44 8.24
CA ASN A 149 3.45 5.32 7.67
C ASN A 149 3.53 6.77 8.19
N SER A 150 3.82 6.97 9.47
CA SER A 150 4.04 8.33 10.01
C SER A 150 5.29 8.97 9.43
N GLY A 151 6.37 8.19 9.29
CA GLY A 151 7.60 8.66 8.67
C GLY A 151 7.46 8.99 7.18
N ILE A 152 6.66 8.23 6.41
CA ILE A 152 6.33 8.59 5.01
C ILE A 152 5.68 9.97 4.94
N ARG A 153 4.75 10.29 5.83
CA ARG A 153 4.07 11.59 5.86
C ARG A 153 5.04 12.71 6.18
N GLU A 154 5.87 12.52 7.18
CA GLU A 154 6.90 13.48 7.57
C GLU A 154 7.93 13.68 6.45
N LEU A 155 8.37 12.60 5.82
CA LEU A 155 9.29 12.64 4.67
C LEU A 155 8.72 13.48 3.52
N LEU A 156 7.47 13.23 3.10
CA LEU A 156 6.85 14.00 2.02
C LEU A 156 6.73 15.48 2.39
N LYS A 157 6.37 15.77 3.64
CA LYS A 157 6.26 17.13 4.14
C LYS A 157 7.60 17.87 4.11
N GLN A 158 8.68 17.23 4.59
CA GLN A 158 10.03 17.81 4.58
C GLN A 158 10.58 18.03 3.17
N CYS A 159 10.20 17.15 2.23
CA CYS A 159 10.60 17.29 0.82
C CYS A 159 9.69 18.22 0.00
N GLY A 160 8.75 18.94 0.62
CA GLY A 160 7.87 19.88 -0.04
C GLY A 160 6.86 19.25 -1.01
N ILE A 161 6.51 17.97 -0.81
CA ILE A 161 5.50 17.28 -1.63
C ILE A 161 4.13 17.46 -0.97
N ASP A 162 3.57 18.62 -1.15
CA ASP A 162 2.38 19.11 -0.44
C ASP A 162 1.16 19.36 -1.37
N ARG A 163 1.26 18.99 -2.65
CA ARG A 163 0.15 19.18 -3.60
C ARG A 163 -1.16 18.60 -3.08
N MET A 164 -2.26 19.29 -3.38
CA MET A 164 -3.59 18.88 -2.97
C MET A 164 -4.07 17.68 -3.78
N VAL A 165 -4.65 16.71 -3.08
CA VAL A 165 -5.27 15.52 -3.68
C VAL A 165 -6.71 15.38 -3.18
N THR A 166 -7.57 14.90 -4.08
CA THR A 166 -8.97 14.66 -3.75
C THR A 166 -9.11 13.29 -3.09
N VAL A 167 -9.63 13.27 -1.88
CA VAL A 167 -9.94 12.05 -1.14
C VAL A 167 -11.42 12.01 -0.76
N LEU A 168 -11.96 10.81 -0.55
CA LEU A 168 -13.31 10.67 -0.02
C LEU A 168 -13.31 10.86 1.49
N ASP A 169 -14.27 11.63 1.99
CA ASP A 169 -14.57 11.64 3.40
C ASP A 169 -15.15 10.27 3.82
N THR A 170 -14.71 9.77 4.97
CA THR A 170 -15.11 8.46 5.49
C THR A 170 -16.59 8.41 5.92
N HIS A 171 -17.21 9.55 6.15
CA HIS A 171 -18.55 9.63 6.75
C HIS A 171 -19.68 10.03 5.80
N GLY A 172 -19.39 10.55 4.62
CA GLY A 172 -20.45 11.12 3.79
C GLY A 172 -20.33 11.00 2.29
N TYR A 173 -19.39 10.24 1.76
CA TYR A 173 -19.10 10.19 0.31
C TYR A 173 -18.77 11.56 -0.31
N LYS A 174 -18.47 12.55 0.52
CA LYS A 174 -18.03 13.86 0.06
C LYS A 174 -16.55 13.80 -0.31
N THR A 175 -16.19 14.51 -1.36
CA THR A 175 -14.81 14.72 -1.72
C THR A 175 -14.21 15.86 -0.91
N VAL A 176 -13.01 15.64 -0.36
CA VAL A 176 -12.25 16.62 0.41
C VAL A 176 -10.87 16.76 -0.22
N GLN A 177 -10.38 17.98 -0.28
CA GLN A 177 -8.99 18.25 -0.69
C GLN A 177 -8.08 18.20 0.52
N LYS A 178 -6.99 17.40 0.41
CA LYS A 178 -5.96 17.29 1.44
C LYS A 178 -4.58 17.31 0.81
N PRO A 179 -3.57 17.84 1.52
CA PRO A 179 -2.19 17.73 1.04
C PRO A 179 -1.78 16.25 0.96
N LEU A 180 -1.01 15.90 -0.06
CA LEU A 180 -0.60 14.51 -0.30
C LEU A 180 0.10 13.88 0.90
N TYR A 181 0.94 14.64 1.62
CA TYR A 181 1.64 14.14 2.79
C TYR A 181 0.70 13.70 3.93
N GLU A 182 -0.49 14.28 4.08
CA GLU A 182 -1.43 13.88 5.15
C GLU A 182 -2.05 12.50 4.90
N VAL A 183 -2.25 12.14 3.63
CA VAL A 183 -2.98 10.94 3.21
C VAL A 183 -2.08 9.82 2.71
N ALA A 184 -0.79 10.11 2.57
CA ALA A 184 0.20 9.14 2.12
C ALA A 184 0.40 8.01 3.14
N SER A 185 0.72 6.84 2.61
CA SER A 185 1.00 5.63 3.39
C SER A 185 1.84 4.65 2.56
N SER A 186 2.22 3.54 3.15
CA SER A 186 2.86 2.42 2.43
C SER A 186 2.08 1.98 1.19
N HIS A 187 0.76 2.12 1.18
CA HIS A 187 -0.06 1.79 0.01
C HIS A 187 0.16 2.78 -1.16
N THR A 188 0.57 4.01 -0.87
CA THR A 188 0.93 5.01 -1.89
C THR A 188 2.11 4.54 -2.73
N ALA A 189 3.10 3.83 -2.15
CA ALA A 189 4.21 3.25 -2.90
C ALA A 189 3.73 2.29 -3.99
N ARG A 190 2.78 1.40 -3.66
CA ARG A 190 2.20 0.48 -4.64
C ARG A 190 1.40 1.21 -5.73
N LYS A 191 0.63 2.23 -5.36
CA LYS A 191 -0.07 3.08 -6.33
C LYS A 191 0.91 3.82 -7.25
N THR A 192 2.04 4.29 -6.70
CA THR A 192 3.12 4.93 -7.45
C THR A 192 3.76 4.00 -8.46
N PHE A 193 4.03 2.76 -8.08
CA PHE A 193 4.52 1.74 -9.00
C PHE A 193 3.56 1.56 -10.19
N VAL A 194 2.29 1.28 -9.90
CA VAL A 194 1.28 1.03 -10.95
C VAL A 194 1.04 2.27 -11.80
N GLY A 195 0.91 3.45 -11.18
CA GLY A 195 0.62 4.69 -11.89
C GLY A 195 1.73 5.16 -12.83
N ASN A 196 2.98 4.77 -12.55
CA ASN A 196 4.14 5.11 -13.40
C ASN A 196 4.51 4.04 -14.42
N LEU A 197 3.86 2.86 -14.40
CA LEU A 197 4.09 1.80 -15.42
C LEU A 197 3.53 2.17 -16.80
N TYR A 198 2.58 3.09 -16.86
CA TYR A 198 1.87 3.48 -18.08
C TYR A 198 2.29 4.88 -18.59
N LYS A 199 3.38 5.41 -18.09
CA LYS A 199 4.01 6.64 -18.55
C LYS A 199 5.34 6.34 -19.24
#